data_c582128fd815b40ad755ab8257ba7fc4
#
_entry.id   c582128fd815b40ad755ab8257ba7fc4
#
_cell.length_a   1.000
_cell.length_b   1.000
_cell.length_c   1.000
_cell.angle_alpha   90.00
_cell.angle_beta   90.00
_cell.angle_gamma   90.00
#
_symmetry.space_group_name_H-M   'P 1'
#
loop_
_entity.id
_entity.type
_entity.pdbx_description
1 polymer ?
#
loop_
_entity_poly.entity_id
_entity_poly.type
_entity_poly.pdbx_seq_one_letter_code
_entity_poly.pdbx_strand_id
1 'polypeptide(L)'
;MRKILEGSRAIAETINACKPSVVSAYPITPQTHIVEELAKLKADGDGHYEYVRAESEFAAASIVLGASATGVRVYTATSSQGLLLMTEVLYNIAGMRLPIVMTNANRAVSAPINIWNDQQDAVTMRDSGWLMWFGETNQEVCDLHILAYKIAEKLQLPIMVNLDGFILTHVVEPVEIETTEKIKKFLPDYKPTEFLDVNNPLTLGAFATPEHYFEIRQELHQDIIDAKKAIINSCNEFKKIFGRDLNLVEYYGDKNADTVLVAMGSVLGTIKDAADELTKAGQSTQGGPDGKIGVLKIVAFRPWPKEEILSHLERAKNIAVIDKSISLGREGILASEIKQTVGGEKNVTSFIVGLGGRDVTVQMIKKIYEQAKNKNEEAVFVGR
;
A
#
# COMPACT_ATOMS: atom_id res chain seq x y z
N MET A 1 22.90 4.45 -1.89
CA MET A 1 23.95 3.41 -2.11
C MET A 1 23.25 2.06 -2.26
N ARG A 2 23.62 1.28 -3.28
CA ARG A 2 23.05 -0.06 -3.49
C ARG A 2 23.62 -1.03 -2.48
N LYS A 3 22.74 -1.69 -1.72
CA LYS A 3 23.06 -2.69 -0.69
C LYS A 3 22.28 -3.98 -0.98
N ILE A 4 22.74 -5.10 -0.47
CA ILE A 4 21.99 -6.37 -0.47
C ILE A 4 21.41 -6.52 0.93
N LEU A 5 20.09 -6.37 1.07
CA LEU A 5 19.42 -6.30 2.36
C LEU A 5 18.15 -7.16 2.35
N GLU A 6 17.80 -7.66 3.53
CA GLU A 6 16.46 -8.13 3.81
C GLU A 6 15.47 -6.95 3.72
N GLY A 7 14.26 -7.18 3.18
CA GLY A 7 13.28 -6.12 2.99
C GLY A 7 12.94 -5.36 4.27
N SER A 8 12.79 -6.06 5.39
CA SER A 8 12.57 -5.43 6.70
C SER A 8 13.70 -4.47 7.09
N ARG A 9 14.95 -4.87 6.85
CA ARG A 9 16.12 -4.01 7.10
C ARG A 9 16.16 -2.80 6.16
N ALA A 10 15.83 -3.00 4.88
CA ALA A 10 15.77 -1.90 3.90
C ALA A 10 14.73 -0.84 4.30
N ILE A 11 13.56 -1.28 4.78
CA ILE A 11 12.52 -0.39 5.31
C ILE A 11 13.05 0.36 6.54
N ALA A 12 13.64 -0.33 7.52
CA ALA A 12 14.14 0.29 8.73
C ALA A 12 15.21 1.35 8.45
N GLU A 13 16.17 1.08 7.55
CA GLU A 13 17.19 2.06 7.14
C GLU A 13 16.56 3.26 6.42
N THR A 14 15.54 3.04 5.58
CA THR A 14 14.82 4.12 4.88
C THR A 14 14.05 5.00 5.86
N ILE A 15 13.33 4.41 6.81
CA ILE A 15 12.61 5.14 7.86
C ILE A 15 13.59 5.97 8.71
N ASN A 16 14.71 5.36 9.13
CA ASN A 16 15.76 6.07 9.88
C ASN A 16 16.27 7.29 9.09
N ALA A 17 16.50 7.14 7.78
CA ALA A 17 16.95 8.23 6.92
C ALA A 17 15.89 9.35 6.72
N CYS A 18 14.61 9.05 6.90
CA CYS A 18 13.50 10.03 6.91
C CYS A 18 13.41 10.82 8.22
N LYS A 19 14.17 10.44 9.25
CA LYS A 19 14.28 11.12 10.55
C LYS A 19 12.94 11.29 11.28
N PRO A 20 12.24 10.20 11.65
CA PRO A 20 11.16 10.32 12.62
C PRO A 20 11.72 10.80 13.97
N SER A 21 10.90 11.48 14.77
CA SER A 21 11.24 11.84 16.15
C SER A 21 10.80 10.77 17.15
N VAL A 22 9.71 10.06 16.83
CA VAL A 22 9.19 8.96 17.66
C VAL A 22 8.86 7.77 16.78
N VAL A 23 9.31 6.60 17.24
CA VAL A 23 8.93 5.28 16.69
C VAL A 23 8.26 4.51 17.81
N SER A 24 7.05 4.02 17.56
CA SER A 24 6.38 3.12 18.51
C SER A 24 5.76 1.95 17.77
N ALA A 25 5.97 0.75 18.29
CA ALA A 25 5.42 -0.47 17.74
C ALA A 25 5.29 -1.58 18.80
N TYR A 26 4.46 -2.57 18.49
CA TYR A 26 4.37 -3.85 19.15
C TYR A 26 4.75 -4.94 18.16
N PRO A 27 5.69 -5.86 18.47
CA PRO A 27 6.16 -6.86 17.52
C PRO A 27 5.06 -7.86 17.16
N ILE A 28 4.83 -8.06 15.87
CA ILE A 28 3.93 -9.06 15.31
C ILE A 28 4.50 -9.62 14.00
N THR A 29 4.54 -10.95 13.84
CA THR A 29 5.00 -11.61 12.61
C THR A 29 4.08 -11.26 11.42
N PRO A 30 4.60 -10.91 10.23
CA PRO A 30 6.01 -10.84 9.82
C PRO A 30 6.64 -9.44 9.91
N GLN A 31 6.02 -8.48 10.60
CA GLN A 31 6.53 -7.11 10.78
C GLN A 31 7.71 -7.06 11.76
N THR A 32 7.88 -8.03 12.65
CA THR A 32 8.82 -8.01 13.78
C THR A 32 10.23 -7.55 13.40
N HIS A 33 10.80 -8.03 12.30
CA HIS A 33 12.15 -7.65 11.86
C HIS A 33 12.28 -6.15 11.56
N ILE A 34 11.22 -5.49 11.09
CA ILE A 34 11.25 -4.03 10.84
C ILE A 34 11.51 -3.27 12.12
N VAL A 35 10.79 -3.60 13.20
CA VAL A 35 10.89 -2.89 14.48
C VAL A 35 12.12 -3.30 15.28
N GLU A 36 12.58 -4.53 15.14
CA GLU A 36 13.86 -4.99 15.71
C GLU A 36 15.05 -4.26 15.08
N GLU A 37 15.05 -4.09 13.75
CA GLU A 37 16.09 -3.34 13.06
C GLU A 37 16.06 -1.84 13.42
N LEU A 38 14.89 -1.24 13.60
CA LEU A 38 14.78 0.12 14.13
C LEU A 38 15.30 0.21 15.57
N ALA A 39 14.94 -0.74 16.44
CA ALA A 39 15.44 -0.78 17.81
C ALA A 39 16.97 -0.93 17.84
N LYS A 40 17.54 -1.75 16.94
CA LYS A 40 18.98 -1.93 16.78
C LYS A 40 19.66 -0.65 16.31
N LEU A 41 19.15 0.02 15.28
CA LEU A 41 19.67 1.32 14.82
C LEU A 41 19.70 2.35 15.96
N LYS A 42 18.67 2.38 16.83
CA LYS A 42 18.65 3.24 18.01
C LYS A 42 19.74 2.85 19.01
N ALA A 43 19.89 1.55 19.30
CA ALA A 43 20.89 1.04 20.25
C ALA A 43 22.33 1.27 19.78
N ASP A 44 22.57 1.15 18.46
CA ASP A 44 23.89 1.37 17.84
C ASP A 44 24.25 2.88 17.74
N GLY A 45 23.31 3.79 18.04
CA GLY A 45 23.50 5.25 17.97
C GLY A 45 23.24 5.85 16.61
N ASP A 46 22.83 5.06 15.62
CA ASP A 46 22.51 5.51 14.26
C ASP A 46 21.07 6.07 14.15
N GLY A 47 20.17 5.65 15.04
CA GLY A 47 18.79 6.12 15.14
C GLY A 47 18.63 7.25 16.16
N HIS A 48 18.16 8.43 15.70
CA HIS A 48 18.01 9.64 16.52
C HIS A 48 16.55 9.93 16.91
N TYR A 49 15.75 8.89 17.10
CA TYR A 49 14.34 8.97 17.52
C TYR A 49 14.15 8.38 18.91
N GLU A 50 13.08 8.76 19.57
CA GLU A 50 12.62 8.02 20.74
C GLU A 50 11.92 6.74 20.29
N TYR A 51 12.44 5.59 20.75
CA TYR A 51 11.84 4.29 20.48
C TYR A 51 11.00 3.86 21.68
N VAL A 52 9.67 3.96 21.54
CA VAL A 52 8.72 3.67 22.61
C VAL A 52 8.14 2.27 22.41
N ARG A 53 8.48 1.36 23.30
CA ARG A 53 7.94 -0.02 23.32
C ARG A 53 6.54 0.00 23.89
N ALA A 54 5.58 -0.44 23.10
CA ALA A 54 4.19 -0.54 23.53
C ALA A 54 3.87 -1.96 24.03
N GLU A 55 2.84 -2.10 24.85
CA GLU A 55 2.32 -3.39 25.33
C GLU A 55 1.26 -3.99 24.42
N SER A 56 0.82 -3.24 23.41
CA SER A 56 -0.13 -3.70 22.38
C SER A 56 -0.04 -2.81 21.14
N GLU A 57 -0.61 -3.28 20.03
CA GLU A 57 -0.72 -2.48 18.81
C GLU A 57 -1.62 -1.26 19.03
N PHE A 58 -2.70 -1.40 19.80
CA PHE A 58 -3.56 -0.29 20.17
C PHE A 58 -2.78 0.82 20.89
N ALA A 59 -1.95 0.44 21.86
CA ALA A 59 -1.09 1.38 22.58
C ALA A 59 -0.04 2.00 21.64
N ALA A 60 0.57 1.21 20.74
CA ALA A 60 1.53 1.73 19.76
C ALA A 60 0.91 2.81 18.87
N ALA A 61 -0.29 2.57 18.34
CA ALA A 61 -1.04 3.55 17.54
C ALA A 61 -1.39 4.80 18.36
N SER A 62 -1.79 4.64 19.62
CA SER A 62 -2.11 5.74 20.52
C SER A 62 -0.89 6.61 20.87
N ILE A 63 0.28 5.98 21.03
CA ILE A 63 1.55 6.67 21.28
C ILE A 63 1.93 7.54 20.07
N VAL A 64 1.88 6.99 18.85
CA VAL A 64 2.21 7.79 17.64
C VAL A 64 1.15 8.84 17.35
N LEU A 65 -0.13 8.61 17.68
CA LEU A 65 -1.17 9.63 17.64
C LEU A 65 -0.80 10.82 18.54
N GLY A 66 -0.52 10.56 19.82
CA GLY A 66 -0.17 11.60 20.79
C GLY A 66 1.12 12.33 20.40
N ALA A 67 2.14 11.62 19.96
CA ALA A 67 3.39 12.22 19.49
C ALA A 67 3.18 13.08 18.22
N SER A 68 2.44 12.59 17.24
CA SER A 68 2.12 13.36 16.02
C SER A 68 1.33 14.63 16.33
N ALA A 69 0.41 14.57 17.30
CA ALA A 69 -0.35 15.72 17.76
C ALA A 69 0.52 16.84 18.36
N THR A 70 1.74 16.53 18.84
CA THR A 70 2.71 17.54 19.27
C THR A 70 3.55 18.14 18.13
N GLY A 71 3.24 17.78 16.88
CA GLY A 71 3.87 18.38 15.71
C GLY A 71 5.20 17.73 15.30
N VAL A 72 5.44 16.48 15.66
CA VAL A 72 6.66 15.75 15.29
C VAL A 72 6.38 14.64 14.30
N ARG A 73 7.38 14.31 13.48
CA ARG A 73 7.33 13.16 12.55
C ARG A 73 7.39 11.86 13.33
N VAL A 74 6.50 10.94 13.02
CA VAL A 74 6.39 9.66 13.74
C VAL A 74 6.36 8.47 12.79
N TYR A 75 6.56 7.27 13.34
CA TYR A 75 6.45 6.02 12.61
C TYR A 75 5.89 4.90 13.48
N THR A 76 5.08 4.05 12.86
CA THR A 76 4.64 2.77 13.42
C THR A 76 4.61 1.68 12.35
N ALA A 77 4.60 0.43 12.77
CA ALA A 77 4.45 -0.72 11.87
C ALA A 77 3.64 -1.83 12.56
N THR A 78 2.86 -2.56 11.76
CA THR A 78 2.01 -3.64 12.26
C THR A 78 1.73 -4.69 11.17
N SER A 79 0.83 -5.62 11.46
CA SER A 79 0.37 -6.71 10.59
C SER A 79 -0.94 -7.29 11.09
N SER A 80 -1.83 -7.76 10.22
CA SER A 80 -2.96 -8.65 10.52
C SER A 80 -3.83 -8.21 11.70
N GLN A 81 -3.95 -9.07 12.73
CA GLN A 81 -4.72 -8.78 13.96
C GLN A 81 -4.25 -7.51 14.66
N GLY A 82 -2.96 -7.18 14.58
CA GLY A 82 -2.45 -5.95 15.13
C GLY A 82 -3.04 -4.72 14.44
N LEU A 83 -3.18 -4.75 13.11
CA LEU A 83 -3.86 -3.70 12.36
C LEU A 83 -5.34 -3.59 12.76
N LEU A 84 -6.02 -4.72 12.93
CA LEU A 84 -7.42 -4.73 13.36
C LEU A 84 -7.58 -4.21 14.79
N LEU A 85 -6.63 -4.51 15.69
CA LEU A 85 -6.64 -3.97 17.05
C LEU A 85 -6.41 -2.45 17.09
N MET A 86 -5.70 -1.88 16.11
CA MET A 86 -5.50 -0.44 15.95
C MET A 86 -6.73 0.30 15.40
N THR A 87 -7.75 -0.38 14.89
CA THR A 87 -8.81 0.19 14.04
C THR A 87 -9.43 1.47 14.61
N GLU A 88 -9.83 1.49 15.88
CA GLU A 88 -10.40 2.68 16.52
C GLU A 88 -9.45 3.89 16.43
N VAL A 89 -8.17 3.66 16.76
CA VAL A 89 -7.16 4.71 16.75
C VAL A 89 -6.88 5.20 15.32
N LEU A 90 -6.92 4.31 14.32
CA LEU A 90 -6.71 4.69 12.91
C LEU A 90 -7.80 5.68 12.43
N TYR A 91 -9.06 5.45 12.79
CA TYR A 91 -10.14 6.40 12.48
C TYR A 91 -9.93 7.75 13.18
N ASN A 92 -9.47 7.73 14.44
CA ASN A 92 -9.14 8.96 15.18
C ASN A 92 -7.97 9.71 14.52
N ILE A 93 -6.90 9.03 14.14
CA ILE A 93 -5.74 9.63 13.46
C ILE A 93 -6.16 10.35 12.18
N ALA A 94 -6.98 9.69 11.34
CA ALA A 94 -7.48 10.30 10.10
C ALA A 94 -8.42 11.49 10.38
N GLY A 95 -9.33 11.35 11.35
CA GLY A 95 -10.26 12.42 11.74
C GLY A 95 -9.56 13.62 12.38
N MET A 96 -8.45 13.40 13.09
CA MET A 96 -7.61 14.45 13.68
C MET A 96 -6.60 15.03 12.69
N ARG A 97 -6.55 14.55 11.45
CA ARG A 97 -5.66 15.04 10.38
C ARG A 97 -4.18 14.95 10.73
N LEU A 98 -3.78 13.83 11.36
CA LEU A 98 -2.40 13.62 11.78
C LEU A 98 -1.58 12.92 10.69
N PRO A 99 -0.43 13.47 10.27
CA PRO A 99 0.38 12.98 9.16
C PRO A 99 1.26 11.80 9.56
N ILE A 100 0.65 10.70 9.91
CA ILE A 100 1.35 9.50 10.37
C ILE A 100 1.67 8.59 9.19
N VAL A 101 2.89 8.08 9.13
CA VAL A 101 3.30 7.02 8.20
C VAL A 101 3.37 5.70 8.94
N MET A 102 2.70 4.69 8.38
CA MET A 102 2.68 3.33 8.92
C MET A 102 3.06 2.33 7.85
N THR A 103 3.83 1.31 8.24
CA THR A 103 4.02 0.09 7.44
C THR A 103 3.05 -0.99 7.90
N ASN A 104 2.33 -1.59 6.96
CA ASN A 104 1.59 -2.82 7.21
C ASN A 104 2.20 -3.98 6.42
N ALA A 105 2.85 -4.91 7.13
CA ALA A 105 3.34 -6.14 6.54
C ALA A 105 2.16 -7.13 6.40
N ASN A 106 1.54 -7.14 5.23
CA ASN A 106 0.29 -7.84 4.97
C ASN A 106 0.33 -9.32 5.36
N ARG A 107 -0.67 -9.73 6.12
CA ARG A 107 -0.83 -11.08 6.64
C ARG A 107 -2.31 -11.43 6.75
N ALA A 108 -2.65 -12.71 6.50
CA ALA A 108 -3.99 -13.26 6.66
C ALA A 108 -4.58 -12.97 8.04
N VAL A 109 -5.89 -12.81 8.10
CA VAL A 109 -6.65 -12.52 9.33
C VAL A 109 -7.22 -13.82 9.90
N SER A 110 -7.04 -14.05 11.22
CA SER A 110 -7.62 -15.17 11.97
C SER A 110 -9.16 -15.02 12.09
N ALA A 111 -9.92 -16.08 12.30
CA ALA A 111 -9.59 -17.50 12.39
C ALA A 111 -9.80 -18.21 11.05
N PRO A 112 -9.07 -19.28 10.73
CA PRO A 112 -8.04 -19.92 11.53
C PRO A 112 -6.76 -19.05 11.63
N ILE A 113 -5.90 -19.30 12.63
CA ILE A 113 -4.63 -18.57 12.74
C ILE A 113 -3.74 -18.91 11.56
N ASN A 114 -3.21 -17.89 10.93
CA ASN A 114 -2.30 -17.98 9.79
C ASN A 114 -1.30 -16.82 9.87
N ILE A 115 -0.03 -17.06 9.62
CA ILE A 115 1.01 -16.02 9.70
C ILE A 115 1.51 -15.57 8.33
N TRP A 116 1.09 -16.24 7.26
CA TRP A 116 1.53 -15.97 5.89
C TRP A 116 0.70 -14.88 5.22
N ASN A 117 1.19 -14.47 4.07
CA ASN A 117 0.69 -13.33 3.33
C ASN A 117 -0.69 -13.55 2.71
N ASP A 118 -1.56 -12.58 2.90
CA ASP A 118 -2.57 -12.11 1.95
C ASP A 118 -2.85 -10.62 2.26
N GLN A 119 -3.79 -9.99 1.58
CA GLN A 119 -4.03 -8.55 1.70
C GLN A 119 -5.32 -8.22 2.47
N GLN A 120 -5.93 -9.23 3.12
CA GLN A 120 -7.20 -9.08 3.82
C GLN A 120 -7.15 -8.03 4.93
N ASP A 121 -6.05 -7.99 5.67
CA ASP A 121 -5.85 -7.04 6.77
C ASP A 121 -5.93 -5.58 6.29
N ALA A 122 -5.12 -5.22 5.31
CA ALA A 122 -5.07 -3.86 4.78
C ALA A 122 -6.41 -3.43 4.17
N VAL A 123 -6.98 -4.23 3.25
CA VAL A 123 -8.20 -3.84 2.54
C VAL A 123 -9.42 -3.71 3.46
N THR A 124 -9.37 -4.33 4.65
CA THR A 124 -10.38 -4.13 5.70
C THR A 124 -10.38 -2.68 6.22
N MET A 125 -9.24 -2.00 6.16
CA MET A 125 -9.08 -0.61 6.63
C MET A 125 -9.39 0.44 5.55
N ARG A 126 -9.87 0.07 4.36
CA ARG A 126 -10.08 0.98 3.22
C ARG A 126 -10.99 2.19 3.50
N ASP A 127 -11.85 2.09 4.53
CA ASP A 127 -12.80 3.13 4.90
C ASP A 127 -12.34 3.96 6.12
N SER A 128 -11.11 3.73 6.61
CA SER A 128 -10.58 4.41 7.81
C SER A 128 -10.17 5.88 7.60
N GLY A 129 -10.08 6.33 6.34
CA GLY A 129 -9.61 7.68 6.00
C GLY A 129 -8.10 7.77 5.79
N TRP A 130 -7.40 6.65 5.75
CA TRP A 130 -5.98 6.57 5.42
C TRP A 130 -5.77 6.49 3.91
N LEU A 131 -4.72 7.15 3.41
CA LEU A 131 -4.18 6.83 2.09
C LEU A 131 -3.50 5.46 2.18
N MET A 132 -3.68 4.62 1.15
CA MET A 132 -3.23 3.22 1.19
C MET A 132 -2.51 2.87 -0.10
N TRP A 133 -1.22 2.53 0.01
CA TRP A 133 -0.38 2.18 -1.13
C TRP A 133 0.20 0.79 -0.98
N PHE A 134 0.32 0.05 -2.09
CA PHE A 134 0.83 -1.32 -2.15
C PHE A 134 2.08 -1.39 -3.02
N GLY A 135 3.19 -1.81 -2.43
CA GLY A 135 4.45 -1.98 -3.14
C GLY A 135 4.62 -3.38 -3.73
N GLU A 136 5.21 -3.45 -4.91
CA GLU A 136 5.52 -4.69 -5.64
C GLU A 136 6.89 -5.27 -5.26
N THR A 137 7.89 -4.40 -5.00
CA THR A 137 9.27 -4.75 -4.69
C THR A 137 9.77 -4.01 -3.46
N ASN A 138 10.84 -4.49 -2.83
CA ASN A 138 11.43 -3.81 -1.67
C ASN A 138 11.96 -2.42 -2.02
N GLN A 139 12.48 -2.20 -3.24
CA GLN A 139 12.89 -0.87 -3.68
C GLN A 139 11.70 0.08 -3.72
N GLU A 140 10.60 -0.35 -4.34
CA GLU A 140 9.39 0.46 -4.41
C GLU A 140 8.81 0.76 -3.03
N VAL A 141 8.78 -0.24 -2.12
CA VAL A 141 8.33 -0.04 -0.74
C VAL A 141 9.17 1.03 -0.04
N CYS A 142 10.50 1.00 -0.17
CA CYS A 142 11.38 2.03 0.38
C CYS A 142 11.06 3.42 -0.21
N ASP A 143 10.90 3.50 -1.52
CA ASP A 143 10.60 4.75 -2.23
C ASP A 143 9.21 5.30 -1.84
N LEU A 144 8.22 4.43 -1.69
CA LEU A 144 6.88 4.79 -1.21
C LEU A 144 6.90 5.35 0.21
N HIS A 145 7.78 4.88 1.10
CA HIS A 145 7.91 5.46 2.45
C HIS A 145 8.43 6.89 2.43
N ILE A 146 9.43 7.18 1.57
CA ILE A 146 9.94 8.56 1.41
C ILE A 146 8.83 9.47 0.86
N LEU A 147 8.10 9.01 -0.16
CA LEU A 147 6.96 9.71 -0.73
C LEU A 147 5.83 9.88 0.29
N ALA A 148 5.57 8.86 1.11
CA ALA A 148 4.51 8.86 2.12
C ALA A 148 4.71 9.99 3.14
N TYR A 149 5.91 10.16 3.66
CA TYR A 149 6.18 11.29 4.57
C TYR A 149 5.93 12.65 3.90
N LYS A 150 6.39 12.82 2.66
CA LYS A 150 6.17 14.07 1.91
C LYS A 150 4.69 14.40 1.75
N ILE A 151 3.90 13.39 1.37
CA ILE A 151 2.46 13.57 1.13
C ILE A 151 1.69 13.71 2.43
N ALA A 152 1.98 12.88 3.44
CA ALA A 152 1.31 12.95 4.73
C ALA A 152 1.47 14.34 5.37
N GLU A 153 2.70 14.86 5.42
CA GLU A 153 3.01 16.16 6.00
C GLU A 153 2.43 17.33 5.19
N LYS A 154 2.36 17.19 3.86
CA LYS A 154 1.80 18.23 2.98
C LYS A 154 0.28 18.32 3.07
N LEU A 155 -0.41 17.19 3.23
CA LEU A 155 -1.87 17.11 3.16
C LEU A 155 -2.52 16.97 4.54
N GLN A 156 -1.72 16.75 5.59
CA GLN A 156 -2.22 16.41 6.93
C GLN A 156 -3.16 15.20 6.86
N LEU A 157 -2.68 14.13 6.20
CA LEU A 157 -3.39 12.86 6.05
C LEU A 157 -2.46 11.69 6.38
N PRO A 158 -2.93 10.68 7.11
CA PRO A 158 -2.13 9.51 7.40
C PRO A 158 -1.99 8.60 6.19
N ILE A 159 -0.86 7.90 6.09
CA ILE A 159 -0.54 6.99 4.97
C ILE A 159 -0.08 5.64 5.47
N MET A 160 -0.69 4.58 4.93
CA MET A 160 -0.32 3.20 5.14
C MET A 160 0.40 2.68 3.89
N VAL A 161 1.67 2.31 4.03
CA VAL A 161 2.45 1.61 3.00
C VAL A 161 2.34 0.12 3.28
N ASN A 162 1.77 -0.62 2.35
CA ASN A 162 1.52 -2.05 2.43
C ASN A 162 2.54 -2.82 1.62
N LEU A 163 3.03 -3.92 2.18
CA LEU A 163 3.89 -4.87 1.48
C LEU A 163 3.53 -6.30 1.87
N ASP A 164 3.71 -7.21 0.93
CA ASP A 164 3.41 -8.63 1.14
C ASP A 164 4.37 -9.25 2.17
N GLY A 165 3.83 -9.61 3.34
CA GLY A 165 4.57 -10.20 4.45
C GLY A 165 5.23 -11.53 4.05
N PHE A 166 6.39 -11.85 4.62
CA PHE A 166 7.32 -12.91 4.24
C PHE A 166 7.89 -12.77 2.82
N ILE A 167 7.05 -12.53 1.80
CA ILE A 167 7.48 -12.44 0.40
C ILE A 167 8.43 -11.25 0.20
N LEU A 168 8.12 -10.09 0.77
CA LEU A 168 8.99 -8.92 0.68
C LEU A 168 9.76 -8.68 1.98
N THR A 169 9.15 -8.88 3.14
CA THR A 169 9.82 -8.59 4.42
C THR A 169 11.07 -9.43 4.67
N HIS A 170 11.11 -10.70 4.23
CA HIS A 170 12.18 -11.66 4.54
C HIS A 170 13.07 -12.02 3.34
N VAL A 171 12.74 -11.56 2.15
CA VAL A 171 13.60 -11.75 0.98
C VAL A 171 14.78 -10.79 1.03
N VAL A 172 15.96 -11.32 0.68
CA VAL A 172 17.20 -10.53 0.56
C VAL A 172 17.43 -10.19 -0.91
N GLU A 173 17.44 -8.90 -1.21
CA GLU A 173 17.61 -8.41 -2.58
C GLU A 173 18.40 -7.09 -2.65
N PRO A 174 18.90 -6.71 -3.84
CA PRO A 174 19.58 -5.44 -4.01
C PRO A 174 18.61 -4.27 -3.90
N VAL A 175 18.81 -3.40 -2.91
CA VAL A 175 18.02 -2.17 -2.69
C VAL A 175 18.95 -0.97 -2.64
N GLU A 176 18.56 0.13 -3.26
CA GLU A 176 19.24 1.41 -3.15
C GLU A 176 18.68 2.21 -1.97
N ILE A 177 19.44 2.28 -0.89
CA ILE A 177 19.09 3.12 0.26
C ILE A 177 19.64 4.53 0.03
N GLU A 178 18.73 5.50 0.05
CA GLU A 178 19.08 6.90 -0.15
C GLU A 178 19.71 7.49 1.13
N THR A 179 20.63 8.46 0.94
CA THR A 179 21.22 9.17 2.06
C THR A 179 20.25 10.18 2.66
N THR A 180 20.41 10.46 3.95
CA THR A 180 19.60 11.48 4.64
C THR A 180 19.69 12.84 3.96
N GLU A 181 20.87 13.24 3.44
CA GLU A 181 21.08 14.51 2.75
C GLU A 181 20.29 14.57 1.43
N LYS A 182 20.20 13.45 0.70
CA LYS A 182 19.43 13.37 -0.54
C LYS A 182 17.93 13.37 -0.24
N ILE A 183 17.51 12.62 0.79
CA ILE A 183 16.13 12.61 1.26
C ILE A 183 15.72 14.02 1.72
N LYS A 184 16.56 14.74 2.46
CA LYS A 184 16.24 16.09 2.97
C LYS A 184 15.94 17.11 1.85
N LYS A 185 16.47 16.91 0.63
CA LYS A 185 16.13 17.76 -0.53
C LYS A 185 14.68 17.57 -0.97
N PHE A 186 14.14 16.36 -0.83
CA PHE A 186 12.77 16.03 -1.16
C PHE A 186 11.83 16.20 0.02
N LEU A 187 12.26 15.77 1.19
CA LEU A 187 11.52 15.77 2.46
C LEU A 187 12.25 16.70 3.45
N PRO A 188 11.94 17.99 3.48
CA PRO A 188 12.55 18.94 4.43
C PRO A 188 12.12 18.63 5.88
N ASP A 189 12.70 19.35 6.83
CA ASP A 189 12.31 19.25 8.23
C ASP A 189 10.81 19.61 8.38
N TYR A 190 10.06 18.77 9.08
CA TYR A 190 8.62 18.94 9.26
C TYR A 190 8.30 20.21 10.07
N LYS A 191 7.37 21.01 9.61
CA LYS A 191 6.88 22.21 10.26
C LYS A 191 5.35 22.16 10.27
N PRO A 192 4.74 21.68 11.35
CA PRO A 192 3.28 21.61 11.46
C PRO A 192 2.67 23.01 11.46
N THR A 193 1.47 23.12 10.90
CA THR A 193 0.67 24.35 10.96
C THR A 193 -0.18 24.39 12.23
N GLU A 194 -0.68 23.22 12.64
CA GLU A 194 -1.50 23.05 13.85
C GLU A 194 -0.95 21.86 14.65
N PHE A 195 -0.72 22.08 15.93
CA PHE A 195 -0.23 21.05 16.86
C PHE A 195 -0.47 21.49 18.31
N LEU A 196 -0.37 20.57 19.24
CA LEU A 196 -0.49 20.86 20.68
C LEU A 196 0.72 21.67 21.14
N ASP A 197 0.57 22.98 21.19
CA ASP A 197 1.58 23.95 21.64
C ASP A 197 1.18 24.53 22.99
N VAL A 198 2.04 24.41 23.99
CA VAL A 198 1.80 24.97 25.34
C VAL A 198 1.70 26.49 25.34
N ASN A 199 2.30 27.19 24.37
CA ASN A 199 2.27 28.63 24.23
C ASN A 199 1.07 29.13 23.42
N ASN A 200 0.44 28.26 22.63
CA ASN A 200 -0.75 28.55 21.85
C ASN A 200 -1.69 27.32 21.90
N PRO A 201 -2.34 27.08 23.06
CA PRO A 201 -3.11 25.87 23.29
C PRO A 201 -4.32 25.77 22.35
N LEU A 202 -4.48 24.58 21.74
CA LEU A 202 -5.63 24.24 20.93
C LEU A 202 -6.13 22.83 21.31
N THR A 203 -7.33 22.49 20.86
CA THR A 203 -7.92 21.15 21.03
C THR A 203 -7.91 20.43 19.70
N LEU A 204 -7.32 19.23 19.66
CA LEU A 204 -7.41 18.30 18.53
C LEU A 204 -8.42 17.19 18.87
N GLY A 205 -9.23 16.76 17.89
CA GLY A 205 -10.23 15.71 18.09
C GLY A 205 -11.40 16.17 18.97
N ALA A 206 -11.90 17.38 18.75
CA ALA A 206 -13.02 17.95 19.49
C ALA A 206 -14.31 17.13 19.31
N PHE A 207 -15.20 17.18 20.31
CA PHE A 207 -16.55 16.66 20.19
C PHE A 207 -17.33 17.45 19.13
N ALA A 208 -17.89 16.75 18.14
CA ALA A 208 -18.71 17.32 17.09
C ALA A 208 -20.19 16.97 17.31
N THR A 209 -21.05 17.98 17.25
CA THR A 209 -22.50 17.78 17.22
C THR A 209 -22.96 17.33 15.82
N PRO A 210 -24.22 16.85 15.66
CA PRO A 210 -24.76 16.49 14.35
C PRO A 210 -24.63 17.59 13.29
N GLU A 211 -24.71 18.88 13.70
CA GLU A 211 -24.59 20.03 12.79
C GLU A 211 -23.20 20.16 12.15
N HIS A 212 -22.15 19.61 12.77
CA HIS A 212 -20.77 19.78 12.30
C HIS A 212 -20.12 18.49 11.83
N TYR A 213 -20.59 17.33 12.30
CA TYR A 213 -19.98 16.05 11.97
C TYR A 213 -20.04 15.73 10.48
N PHE A 214 -21.15 16.07 9.82
CA PHE A 214 -21.35 15.81 8.39
C PHE A 214 -20.33 16.59 7.54
N GLU A 215 -20.18 17.88 7.79
CA GLU A 215 -19.24 18.74 7.06
C GLU A 215 -17.79 18.30 7.27
N ILE A 216 -17.40 17.98 8.51
CA ILE A 216 -16.04 17.46 8.82
C ILE A 216 -15.74 16.18 8.02
N ARG A 217 -16.70 15.27 7.93
CA ARG A 217 -16.53 14.03 7.14
C ARG A 217 -16.51 14.29 5.65
N GLN A 218 -17.29 15.23 5.15
CA GLN A 218 -17.30 15.66 3.76
C GLN A 218 -15.97 16.29 3.35
N GLU A 219 -15.42 17.16 4.18
CA GLU A 219 -14.10 17.79 3.97
C GLU A 219 -12.99 16.75 3.92
N LEU A 220 -12.94 15.83 4.88
CA LEU A 220 -11.96 14.72 4.86
C LEU A 220 -12.07 13.88 3.59
N HIS A 221 -13.30 13.56 3.17
CA HIS A 221 -13.53 12.81 1.92
C HIS A 221 -13.02 13.57 0.70
N GLN A 222 -13.33 14.88 0.60
CA GLN A 222 -12.89 15.70 -0.53
C GLN A 222 -11.37 15.82 -0.58
N ASP A 223 -10.72 16.03 0.57
CA ASP A 223 -9.26 16.13 0.66
C ASP A 223 -8.56 14.82 0.23
N ILE A 224 -9.15 13.66 0.55
CA ILE A 224 -8.64 12.37 0.07
C ILE A 224 -8.76 12.27 -1.46
N ILE A 225 -9.86 12.74 -2.06
CA ILE A 225 -10.02 12.78 -3.52
C ILE A 225 -8.97 13.71 -4.14
N ASP A 226 -8.82 14.91 -3.59
CA ASP A 226 -7.92 15.95 -4.12
C ASP A 226 -6.44 15.61 -3.89
N ALA A 227 -6.13 14.69 -2.97
CA ALA A 227 -4.79 14.19 -2.72
C ALA A 227 -4.08 13.67 -3.98
N LYS A 228 -4.83 13.11 -4.96
CA LYS A 228 -4.26 12.58 -6.22
C LYS A 228 -3.35 13.58 -6.92
N LYS A 229 -3.77 14.82 -7.06
CA LYS A 229 -2.98 15.87 -7.71
C LYS A 229 -1.65 16.13 -6.99
N ALA A 230 -1.68 16.18 -5.66
CA ALA A 230 -0.49 16.38 -4.85
C ALA A 230 0.47 15.18 -4.93
N ILE A 231 -0.08 13.96 -4.96
CA ILE A 231 0.69 12.72 -5.11
C ILE A 231 1.40 12.71 -6.46
N ILE A 232 0.69 12.94 -7.57
CA ILE A 232 1.27 12.96 -8.94
C ILE A 232 2.40 14.00 -9.03
N ASN A 233 2.18 15.21 -8.50
CA ASN A 233 3.22 16.25 -8.50
C ASN A 233 4.45 15.82 -7.69
N SER A 234 4.26 15.17 -6.55
CA SER A 234 5.37 14.69 -5.71
C SER A 234 6.08 13.48 -6.32
N CYS A 235 5.37 12.61 -7.05
CA CYS A 235 6.00 11.54 -7.86
C CYS A 235 6.92 12.14 -8.94
N ASN A 236 6.50 13.20 -9.62
CA ASN A 236 7.34 13.91 -10.60
C ASN A 236 8.57 14.58 -9.95
N GLU A 237 8.43 15.13 -8.74
CA GLU A 237 9.55 15.67 -7.97
C GLU A 237 10.49 14.55 -7.52
N PHE A 238 9.94 13.42 -7.05
CA PHE A 238 10.67 12.22 -6.65
C PHE A 238 11.55 11.70 -7.81
N LYS A 239 10.96 11.56 -9.00
CA LYS A 239 11.70 11.15 -10.21
C LYS A 239 12.88 12.05 -10.52
N LYS A 240 12.70 13.38 -10.41
CA LYS A 240 13.79 14.36 -10.67
C LYS A 240 14.94 14.22 -9.68
N ILE A 241 14.67 13.90 -8.43
CA ILE A 241 15.68 13.82 -7.36
C ILE A 241 16.32 12.43 -7.30
N PHE A 242 15.52 11.37 -7.40
CA PHE A 242 15.98 10.00 -7.18
C PHE A 242 16.18 9.20 -8.47
N GLY A 243 15.61 9.64 -9.61
CA GLY A 243 15.75 8.97 -10.90
C GLY A 243 14.84 7.74 -11.08
N ARG A 244 13.95 7.47 -10.15
CA ARG A 244 13.00 6.36 -10.19
C ARG A 244 11.56 6.86 -10.31
N ASP A 245 10.74 6.11 -11.04
CA ASP A 245 9.32 6.44 -11.23
C ASP A 245 8.48 5.87 -10.09
N LEU A 246 7.52 6.66 -9.62
CA LEU A 246 6.41 6.24 -8.78
C LEU A 246 5.12 6.76 -9.39
N ASN A 247 4.08 5.94 -9.38
CA ASN A 247 2.79 6.27 -9.99
C ASN A 247 1.64 5.74 -9.12
N LEU A 248 0.43 6.24 -9.34
CA LEU A 248 -0.78 5.71 -8.70
C LEU A 248 -1.17 4.33 -9.25
N VAL A 249 -0.93 4.15 -10.55
CA VAL A 249 -1.08 2.90 -11.29
C VAL A 249 0.06 2.75 -12.29
N GLU A 250 0.38 1.52 -12.68
CA GLU A 250 1.36 1.25 -13.74
C GLU A 250 0.78 0.23 -14.72
N TYR A 251 1.09 0.41 -16.01
CA TYR A 251 0.67 -0.51 -17.03
C TYR A 251 1.87 -1.20 -17.68
N TYR A 252 1.78 -2.53 -17.81
CA TYR A 252 2.80 -3.37 -18.43
C TYR A 252 2.20 -4.19 -19.57
N GLY A 253 2.95 -4.42 -20.65
CA GLY A 253 2.53 -5.20 -21.81
C GLY A 253 1.86 -4.36 -22.92
N ASP A 254 0.98 -4.99 -23.70
CA ASP A 254 0.35 -4.36 -24.88
C ASP A 254 -0.80 -3.42 -24.47
N LYS A 255 -0.69 -2.14 -24.82
CA LYS A 255 -1.73 -1.14 -24.56
C LYS A 255 -3.03 -1.35 -25.36
N ASN A 256 -3.00 -2.22 -26.36
CA ASN A 256 -4.16 -2.60 -27.17
C ASN A 256 -4.67 -4.01 -26.81
N ALA A 257 -4.31 -4.52 -25.64
CA ALA A 257 -4.74 -5.83 -25.18
C ALA A 257 -6.26 -5.90 -24.99
N ASP A 258 -6.90 -6.93 -25.53
CA ASP A 258 -8.31 -7.25 -25.27
C ASP A 258 -8.51 -7.81 -23.85
N THR A 259 -7.49 -8.44 -23.28
CA THR A 259 -7.50 -9.01 -21.93
C THR A 259 -6.43 -8.35 -21.05
N VAL A 260 -6.87 -7.77 -19.93
CA VAL A 260 -5.98 -7.10 -18.95
C VAL A 260 -6.10 -7.79 -17.60
N LEU A 261 -4.95 -8.14 -17.02
CA LEU A 261 -4.82 -8.66 -15.66
C LEU A 261 -4.61 -7.48 -14.70
N VAL A 262 -5.36 -7.43 -13.60
CA VAL A 262 -5.29 -6.34 -12.62
C VAL A 262 -4.95 -6.90 -11.25
N ALA A 263 -3.95 -6.35 -10.57
CA ALA A 263 -3.55 -6.82 -9.24
C ALA A 263 -2.83 -5.72 -8.43
N MET A 264 -2.55 -6.01 -7.15
CA MET A 264 -1.75 -5.22 -6.21
C MET A 264 -0.64 -6.08 -5.59
N GLY A 265 0.46 -5.44 -5.17
CA GLY A 265 1.53 -6.08 -4.40
C GLY A 265 2.46 -6.98 -5.20
N SER A 266 3.19 -7.85 -4.50
CA SER A 266 4.30 -8.63 -5.07
C SER A 266 3.89 -9.67 -6.11
N VAL A 267 2.64 -10.11 -6.14
CA VAL A 267 2.12 -11.06 -7.15
C VAL A 267 2.28 -10.55 -8.59
N LEU A 268 2.45 -9.23 -8.75
CA LEU A 268 2.65 -8.60 -10.05
C LEU A 268 3.92 -9.09 -10.77
N GLY A 269 4.98 -9.44 -10.03
CA GLY A 269 6.17 -10.06 -10.63
C GLY A 269 5.81 -11.34 -11.39
N THR A 270 5.10 -12.28 -10.72
CA THR A 270 4.62 -13.53 -11.34
C THR A 270 3.66 -13.28 -12.50
N ILE A 271 2.80 -12.26 -12.38
CA ILE A 271 1.86 -11.89 -13.46
C ILE A 271 2.61 -11.37 -14.68
N LYS A 272 3.64 -10.53 -14.52
CA LYS A 272 4.47 -10.01 -15.60
C LYS A 272 5.24 -11.14 -16.31
N ASP A 273 5.82 -12.07 -15.54
CA ASP A 273 6.50 -13.26 -16.11
C ASP A 273 5.52 -14.10 -16.95
N ALA A 274 4.31 -14.34 -16.45
CA ALA A 274 3.28 -15.05 -17.20
C ALA A 274 2.86 -14.30 -18.48
N ALA A 275 2.75 -12.97 -18.42
CA ALA A 275 2.42 -12.13 -19.57
C ALA A 275 3.50 -12.19 -20.64
N ASP A 276 4.79 -12.19 -20.25
CA ASP A 276 5.92 -12.34 -21.17
C ASP A 276 5.93 -13.70 -21.87
N GLU A 277 5.67 -14.77 -21.10
CA GLU A 277 5.60 -16.12 -21.69
C GLU A 277 4.40 -16.28 -22.65
N LEU A 278 3.24 -15.73 -22.31
CA LEU A 278 2.05 -15.74 -23.19
C LEU A 278 2.29 -14.93 -24.47
N THR A 279 2.94 -13.77 -24.36
CA THR A 279 3.30 -12.93 -25.51
C THR A 279 4.25 -13.67 -26.46
N LYS A 280 5.29 -14.32 -25.92
CA LYS A 280 6.22 -15.14 -26.73
C LYS A 280 5.54 -16.31 -27.41
N ALA A 281 4.63 -16.99 -26.73
CA ALA A 281 3.87 -18.10 -27.28
C ALA A 281 2.93 -17.66 -28.43
N GLY A 282 2.24 -16.52 -28.28
CA GLY A 282 1.37 -15.96 -29.31
C GLY A 282 2.11 -15.54 -30.59
N GLN A 283 3.36 -15.07 -30.45
CA GLN A 283 4.20 -14.70 -31.60
C GLN A 283 4.72 -15.91 -32.40
N SER A 284 4.80 -17.08 -31.75
CA SER A 284 5.38 -18.30 -32.35
C SER A 284 4.37 -19.15 -33.11
N THR A 285 3.07 -18.90 -33.00
CA THR A 285 2.00 -19.70 -33.61
C THR A 285 1.17 -18.84 -34.57
N GLN A 286 1.18 -19.18 -35.89
CA GLN A 286 0.21 -18.67 -36.85
C GLN A 286 -1.20 -19.11 -36.40
N GLY A 287 -1.99 -18.18 -35.81
CA GLY A 287 -3.33 -18.46 -35.29
C GLY A 287 -3.40 -18.88 -33.81
N GLY A 288 -2.32 -18.73 -33.05
CA GLY A 288 -2.36 -18.79 -31.59
C GLY A 288 -3.17 -17.63 -31.00
N PRO A 289 -3.55 -17.70 -29.70
CA PRO A 289 -4.24 -16.60 -29.07
C PRO A 289 -3.45 -15.32 -29.31
N ASP A 290 -4.11 -14.25 -29.76
CA ASP A 290 -3.50 -12.95 -30.03
C ASP A 290 -2.62 -12.57 -28.83
N GLY A 291 -1.29 -12.70 -28.94
CA GLY A 291 -0.32 -12.56 -27.86
C GLY A 291 -0.29 -11.16 -27.20
N LYS A 292 -1.40 -10.48 -27.21
CA LYS A 292 -1.64 -9.14 -26.66
C LYS A 292 -2.24 -9.26 -25.28
N ILE A 293 -1.40 -9.18 -24.27
CA ILE A 293 -1.79 -9.16 -22.87
C ILE A 293 -1.37 -7.85 -22.22
N GLY A 294 -2.26 -7.29 -21.40
CA GLY A 294 -1.98 -6.15 -20.55
C GLY A 294 -1.98 -6.53 -19.08
N VAL A 295 -1.19 -5.83 -18.30
CA VAL A 295 -1.17 -5.93 -16.84
C VAL A 295 -1.31 -4.53 -16.26
N LEU A 296 -2.33 -4.31 -15.44
CA LEU A 296 -2.53 -3.08 -14.70
C LEU A 296 -2.21 -3.30 -13.23
N LYS A 297 -1.18 -2.65 -12.76
CA LYS A 297 -0.77 -2.59 -11.35
C LYS A 297 -1.48 -1.45 -10.67
N ILE A 298 -2.13 -1.71 -9.56
CA ILE A 298 -2.69 -0.71 -8.66
C ILE A 298 -1.68 -0.49 -7.53
N VAL A 299 -1.07 0.70 -7.47
CA VAL A 299 -0.20 1.12 -6.36
C VAL A 299 -1.03 1.82 -5.30
N ALA A 300 -1.83 2.82 -5.69
CA ALA A 300 -2.72 3.53 -4.78
C ALA A 300 -4.10 2.88 -4.74
N PHE A 301 -4.43 2.24 -3.61
CA PHE A 301 -5.77 1.73 -3.35
C PHE A 301 -6.68 2.82 -2.75
N ARG A 302 -6.07 3.78 -2.03
CA ARG A 302 -6.66 5.05 -1.59
C ARG A 302 -5.59 6.16 -1.67
N PRO A 303 -5.92 7.33 -2.28
CA PRO A 303 -7.16 7.62 -3.00
C PRO A 303 -7.31 6.72 -4.23
N TRP A 304 -8.56 6.38 -4.59
CA TRP A 304 -8.82 5.52 -5.74
C TRP A 304 -8.56 6.25 -7.07
N PRO A 305 -7.63 5.78 -7.90
CA PRO A 305 -7.21 6.45 -9.13
C PRO A 305 -8.14 6.12 -10.32
N LYS A 306 -9.41 6.51 -10.22
CA LYS A 306 -10.47 6.12 -11.15
C LYS A 306 -10.14 6.49 -12.60
N GLU A 307 -9.70 7.72 -12.85
CA GLU A 307 -9.45 8.23 -14.20
C GLU A 307 -8.28 7.50 -14.85
N GLU A 308 -7.22 7.24 -14.08
CA GLU A 308 -6.03 6.51 -14.53
C GLU A 308 -6.39 5.06 -14.87
N ILE A 309 -7.17 4.40 -14.03
CA ILE A 309 -7.66 3.02 -14.28
C ILE A 309 -8.51 2.98 -15.54
N LEU A 310 -9.48 3.89 -15.70
CA LEU A 310 -10.32 3.95 -16.89
C LEU A 310 -9.51 4.13 -18.15
N SER A 311 -8.51 5.03 -18.17
CA SER A 311 -7.66 5.28 -19.33
C SER A 311 -6.91 4.04 -19.81
N HIS A 312 -6.46 3.18 -18.86
CA HIS A 312 -5.77 1.94 -19.17
C HIS A 312 -6.68 0.78 -19.55
N LEU A 313 -7.91 0.78 -19.04
CA LEU A 313 -8.88 -0.28 -19.30
C LEU A 313 -9.86 0.04 -20.44
N GLU A 314 -9.77 1.20 -21.09
CA GLU A 314 -10.70 1.65 -22.13
C GLU A 314 -10.92 0.61 -23.22
N ARG A 315 -9.83 0.01 -23.73
CA ARG A 315 -9.85 -0.97 -24.83
C ARG A 315 -10.05 -2.41 -24.37
N ALA A 316 -9.87 -2.69 -23.09
CA ALA A 316 -10.02 -4.04 -22.56
C ALA A 316 -11.46 -4.52 -22.68
N LYS A 317 -11.66 -5.71 -23.24
CA LYS A 317 -12.94 -6.43 -23.28
C LYS A 317 -13.09 -7.31 -22.04
N ASN A 318 -11.99 -7.99 -21.66
CA ASN A 318 -11.94 -8.90 -20.54
C ASN A 318 -10.95 -8.36 -19.50
N ILE A 319 -11.39 -8.28 -18.27
CA ILE A 319 -10.58 -7.82 -17.14
C ILE A 319 -10.56 -8.92 -16.09
N ALA A 320 -9.39 -9.51 -15.87
CA ALA A 320 -9.17 -10.49 -14.83
C ALA A 320 -8.59 -9.78 -13.60
N VAL A 321 -9.38 -9.62 -12.57
CA VAL A 321 -8.88 -9.05 -11.31
C VAL A 321 -8.40 -10.16 -10.41
N ILE A 322 -7.12 -10.09 -10.04
CA ILE A 322 -6.42 -11.09 -9.24
C ILE A 322 -6.29 -10.56 -7.82
N ASP A 323 -7.14 -11.07 -6.94
CA ASP A 323 -7.25 -10.66 -5.55
C ASP A 323 -6.54 -11.62 -4.61
N LYS A 324 -5.76 -11.08 -3.67
CA LYS A 324 -5.26 -11.78 -2.48
C LYS A 324 -6.09 -11.41 -1.24
N SER A 325 -7.38 -11.19 -1.45
CA SER A 325 -8.36 -10.86 -0.42
C SER A 325 -9.76 -11.24 -0.88
N ILE A 326 -10.70 -11.33 0.05
CA ILE A 326 -12.08 -11.64 -0.28
C ILE A 326 -13.06 -10.90 0.64
N SER A 327 -14.10 -10.32 0.07
CA SER A 327 -15.32 -9.95 0.80
C SER A 327 -16.17 -11.19 0.94
N LEU A 328 -16.15 -11.82 2.13
CA LEU A 328 -16.85 -13.08 2.38
C LEU A 328 -18.34 -12.94 2.04
N GLY A 329 -18.86 -13.92 1.31
CA GLY A 329 -20.22 -13.90 0.79
C GLY A 329 -20.42 -13.06 -0.49
N ARG A 330 -19.33 -12.54 -1.08
CA ARG A 330 -19.39 -11.75 -2.31
C ARG A 330 -18.25 -12.12 -3.28
N GLU A 331 -17.22 -11.30 -3.41
CA GLU A 331 -16.12 -11.46 -4.37
C GLU A 331 -14.83 -10.81 -3.85
N GLY A 332 -13.78 -10.79 -4.66
CA GLY A 332 -12.56 -10.07 -4.35
C GLY A 332 -12.82 -8.56 -4.16
N ILE A 333 -12.10 -7.97 -3.22
CA ILE A 333 -12.34 -6.57 -2.85
C ILE A 333 -11.87 -5.64 -3.95
N LEU A 334 -10.70 -5.90 -4.56
CA LEU A 334 -10.22 -5.14 -5.71
C LEU A 334 -11.16 -5.32 -6.92
N ALA A 335 -11.67 -6.53 -7.14
CA ALA A 335 -12.62 -6.80 -8.22
C ALA A 335 -13.90 -5.97 -8.10
N SER A 336 -14.43 -5.81 -6.88
CA SER A 336 -15.59 -4.95 -6.62
C SER A 336 -15.30 -3.48 -6.98
N GLU A 337 -14.13 -2.95 -6.60
CA GLU A 337 -13.71 -1.58 -6.92
C GLU A 337 -13.55 -1.38 -8.46
N ILE A 338 -12.94 -2.35 -9.15
CA ILE A 338 -12.80 -2.31 -10.62
C ILE A 338 -14.15 -2.38 -11.32
N LYS A 339 -15.04 -3.30 -10.90
CA LYS A 339 -16.41 -3.40 -11.48
C LYS A 339 -17.18 -2.09 -11.34
N GLN A 340 -17.10 -1.47 -10.16
CA GLN A 340 -17.73 -0.18 -9.92
C GLN A 340 -17.13 0.93 -10.80
N THR A 341 -15.83 0.85 -11.08
CA THR A 341 -15.12 1.84 -11.88
C THR A 341 -15.45 1.75 -13.36
N VAL A 342 -15.43 0.55 -13.95
CA VAL A 342 -15.60 0.36 -15.40
C VAL A 342 -17.06 0.24 -15.84
N GLY A 343 -17.98 0.00 -14.90
CA GLY A 343 -19.41 -0.19 -15.21
C GLY A 343 -19.72 -1.57 -15.80
N GLY A 344 -21.00 -1.76 -16.17
CA GLY A 344 -21.55 -3.07 -16.56
C GLY A 344 -21.23 -3.56 -17.98
N GLU A 345 -20.59 -2.76 -18.82
CA GLU A 345 -20.34 -3.10 -20.24
C GLU A 345 -19.14 -4.02 -20.45
N LYS A 346 -18.24 -4.11 -19.47
CA LYS A 346 -17.01 -4.91 -19.57
C LYS A 346 -17.14 -6.25 -18.84
N ASN A 347 -16.48 -7.28 -19.39
CA ASN A 347 -16.41 -8.57 -18.74
C ASN A 347 -15.32 -8.52 -17.64
N VAL A 348 -15.73 -8.35 -16.39
CA VAL A 348 -14.84 -8.32 -15.22
C VAL A 348 -15.02 -9.58 -14.39
N THR A 349 -13.99 -10.41 -14.31
CA THR A 349 -13.99 -11.63 -13.51
C THR A 349 -13.09 -11.48 -12.28
N SER A 350 -13.61 -11.84 -11.12
CA SER A 350 -12.86 -11.89 -9.85
C SER A 350 -12.17 -13.24 -9.70
N PHE A 351 -10.85 -13.25 -9.58
CA PHE A 351 -10.03 -14.43 -9.30
C PHE A 351 -9.39 -14.30 -7.92
N ILE A 352 -9.68 -15.23 -7.05
CA ILE A 352 -9.12 -15.28 -5.69
C ILE A 352 -7.92 -16.21 -5.69
N VAL A 353 -6.75 -15.70 -5.31
CA VAL A 353 -5.50 -16.44 -5.28
C VAL A 353 -4.73 -16.16 -3.99
N GLY A 354 -3.83 -17.05 -3.61
CA GLY A 354 -2.77 -16.79 -2.63
C GLY A 354 -3.25 -16.48 -1.22
N LEU A 355 -4.52 -16.75 -0.86
CA LEU A 355 -5.01 -16.53 0.50
C LEU A 355 -4.20 -17.35 1.51
N GLY A 356 -3.82 -16.69 2.61
CA GLY A 356 -3.04 -17.31 3.68
C GLY A 356 -1.67 -17.80 3.21
N GLY A 357 -1.06 -17.17 2.20
CA GLY A 357 0.29 -17.46 1.71
C GLY A 357 0.38 -18.63 0.74
N ARG A 358 -0.74 -19.10 0.18
CA ARG A 358 -0.69 -20.14 -0.87
C ARG A 358 0.06 -19.63 -2.09
N ASP A 359 0.92 -20.47 -2.67
CA ASP A 359 1.71 -20.13 -3.85
C ASP A 359 0.85 -19.72 -5.03
N VAL A 360 1.31 -18.68 -5.74
CA VAL A 360 0.75 -18.22 -7.01
C VAL A 360 1.79 -18.41 -8.10
N THR A 361 1.54 -19.35 -9.01
CA THR A 361 2.50 -19.74 -10.03
C THR A 361 2.18 -19.11 -11.39
N VAL A 362 3.19 -19.03 -12.27
CA VAL A 362 3.03 -18.59 -13.66
C VAL A 362 1.95 -19.42 -14.38
N GLN A 363 1.88 -20.72 -14.12
CA GLN A 363 0.87 -21.60 -14.75
C GLN A 363 -0.56 -21.25 -14.28
N MET A 364 -0.73 -20.88 -13.01
CA MET A 364 -2.03 -20.42 -12.51
C MET A 364 -2.45 -19.12 -13.19
N ILE A 365 -1.53 -18.17 -13.37
CA ILE A 365 -1.81 -16.91 -14.07
C ILE A 365 -2.19 -17.14 -15.52
N LYS A 366 -1.49 -18.04 -16.24
CA LYS A 366 -1.87 -18.42 -17.60
C LYS A 366 -3.28 -19.02 -17.68
N LYS A 367 -3.65 -19.87 -16.72
CA LYS A 367 -5.00 -20.43 -16.62
C LYS A 367 -6.04 -19.33 -16.36
N ILE A 368 -5.74 -18.36 -15.47
CA ILE A 368 -6.59 -17.19 -15.21
C ILE A 368 -6.80 -16.39 -16.50
N TYR A 369 -5.74 -16.12 -17.27
CA TYR A 369 -5.83 -15.41 -18.55
C TYR A 369 -6.79 -16.08 -19.53
N GLU A 370 -6.75 -17.40 -19.66
CA GLU A 370 -7.66 -18.15 -20.53
C GLU A 370 -9.11 -18.13 -20.00
N GLN A 371 -9.29 -18.26 -18.69
CA GLN A 371 -10.61 -18.23 -18.06
C GLN A 371 -11.29 -16.85 -18.11
N ALA A 372 -10.49 -15.77 -18.11
CA ALA A 372 -10.99 -14.40 -18.16
C ALA A 372 -11.79 -14.07 -19.42
N LYS A 373 -11.60 -14.84 -20.50
CA LYS A 373 -12.37 -14.70 -21.75
C LYS A 373 -13.83 -15.14 -21.62
N ASN A 374 -14.13 -15.93 -20.59
CA ASN A 374 -15.48 -16.39 -20.29
C ASN A 374 -16.12 -15.48 -19.22
N LYS A 375 -17.39 -15.17 -19.39
CA LYS A 375 -18.11 -14.41 -18.37
C LYS A 375 -18.37 -15.30 -17.15
N ASN A 376 -17.88 -14.87 -15.98
CA ASN A 376 -18.15 -15.49 -14.68
C ASN A 376 -18.81 -14.46 -13.77
N GLU A 377 -19.96 -14.81 -13.21
CA GLU A 377 -20.68 -13.92 -12.29
C GLU A 377 -20.17 -14.06 -10.85
N GLU A 378 -19.65 -15.24 -10.50
CA GLU A 378 -19.11 -15.54 -9.17
C GLU A 378 -17.59 -15.44 -9.14
N ALA A 379 -17.04 -15.28 -7.93
CA ALA A 379 -15.59 -15.30 -7.71
C ALA A 379 -15.01 -16.71 -7.97
N VAL A 380 -13.93 -16.76 -8.75
CA VAL A 380 -13.23 -17.99 -9.11
C VAL A 380 -12.03 -18.19 -8.19
N PHE A 381 -12.05 -19.24 -7.37
CA PHE A 381 -10.90 -19.61 -6.54
C PHE A 381 -9.91 -20.44 -7.34
N VAL A 382 -8.67 -19.97 -7.47
CA VAL A 382 -7.60 -20.64 -8.22
C VAL A 382 -6.51 -21.11 -7.26
N GLY A 383 -6.07 -22.38 -7.44
CA GLY A 383 -5.03 -22.97 -6.58
C GLY A 383 -5.55 -23.98 -5.55
N ARG A 384 -6.74 -24.52 -5.78
CA ARG A 384 -7.24 -25.68 -5.03
C ARG A 384 -6.60 -26.97 -5.50
#